data_6a7a0c7cf5085634e9035c82ca67f737
#
_entry.id   6a7a0c7cf5085634e9035c82ca67f737
#
_cell.length_a   1.000
_cell.length_b   1.000
_cell.length_c   1.000
_cell.angle_alpha   90.00
_cell.angle_beta   90.00
_cell.angle_gamma   90.00
#
_symmetry.space_group_name_H-M   'P 1'
#
loop_
_entity.id
_entity.type
_entity.pdbx_description
1 polymer ?
#
loop_
_entity_poly.entity_id
_entity_poly.type
_entity_poly.pdbx_seq_one_letter_code
_entity_poly.pdbx_strand_id
1 'polypeptide(L)'
;IETIDLEGNKTHTFQRDELLDRIDPELHSKNDKVYKDLLIVRLVPAAVEEFTEGKDISDNFSGDTLIIDVPPGKYVLYYVAKLTGYMAVINGAPGAAGPVLNHYNKLAVENYLNRISGYITGKVGNMGDYIRAMFCDSMELEGANWNDDLPDEFEKRRGYSLLPYLPFVLKKTGHMGNPLDEKYGTEFPEKVADEIERVRLDFYKTRLELFKERFIDTFNEWCHDNNVLSRAQAYGRGYHPLEASMGIDIPECETWLGRAVGRDYPDTGLAGRAPTMVNKYVASGSILAGKNIVSCEEITNTGMVFMATLERIKIAGDQSNISGVNHSILHGFNYSP
;
A
#
# COMPACT_ATOMS: atom_id res chain seq x y z
N ILE A 1 13.38 0.71 6.61
CA ILE A 1 14.24 -0.16 7.41
C ILE A 1 15.66 -0.20 6.84
N GLU A 2 16.67 -0.20 7.74
CA GLU A 2 18.07 -0.41 7.38
C GLU A 2 18.77 -1.33 8.39
N THR A 3 19.95 -1.84 7.97
CA THR A 3 20.78 -2.72 8.78
C THR A 3 22.26 -2.32 8.71
N ILE A 4 22.99 -2.56 9.80
CA ILE A 4 24.45 -2.37 9.86
C ILE A 4 25.07 -3.60 10.51
N ASP A 5 26.02 -4.23 9.82
CA ASP A 5 26.79 -5.34 10.39
C ASP A 5 27.81 -4.80 11.40
N LEU A 6 27.88 -5.40 12.58
CA LEU A 6 28.75 -5.00 13.68
C LEU A 6 29.67 -6.14 14.12
N GLU A 7 30.94 -5.83 14.26
CA GLU A 7 31.91 -6.73 14.89
C GLU A 7 31.86 -6.57 16.41
N GLY A 8 31.81 -7.67 17.12
CA GLY A 8 31.78 -7.72 18.59
C GLY A 8 33.12 -7.34 19.25
N ASN A 9 33.10 -7.31 20.59
CA ASN A 9 34.21 -6.83 21.44
C ASN A 9 34.62 -5.37 21.15
N LYS A 10 33.68 -4.56 20.68
CA LYS A 10 33.91 -3.15 20.37
C LYS A 10 32.74 -2.31 20.81
N THR A 11 33.04 -1.07 21.18
CA THR A 11 32.05 -0.03 21.37
C THR A 11 31.82 0.66 20.00
N HIS A 12 30.57 0.72 19.57
CA HIS A 12 30.14 1.44 18.39
C HIS A 12 29.34 2.66 18.81
N THR A 13 29.51 3.74 18.07
CA THR A 13 28.82 5.02 18.32
C THR A 13 28.18 5.48 17.03
N PHE A 14 26.90 5.83 17.09
CA PHE A 14 26.11 6.35 15.96
C PHE A 14 25.38 7.62 16.36
N GLN A 15 25.28 8.55 15.44
CA GLN A 15 24.41 9.72 15.58
C GLN A 15 23.02 9.39 15.01
N ARG A 16 21.97 9.88 15.63
CA ARG A 16 20.58 9.68 15.18
C ARG A 16 20.39 10.11 13.73
N ASP A 17 20.88 11.29 13.36
CA ASP A 17 20.75 11.82 12.00
C ASP A 17 21.52 10.96 11.00
N GLU A 18 22.69 10.43 11.36
CA GLU A 18 23.46 9.50 10.50
C GLU A 18 22.66 8.24 10.18
N LEU A 19 21.95 7.68 11.16
CA LEU A 19 21.09 6.52 10.95
C LEU A 19 19.89 6.86 10.06
N LEU A 20 19.27 8.02 10.30
CA LEU A 20 18.10 8.47 9.54
C LEU A 20 18.45 8.81 8.09
N ASP A 21 19.63 9.37 7.84
CA ASP A 21 20.08 9.75 6.49
C ASP A 21 20.27 8.53 5.57
N ARG A 22 20.58 7.36 6.13
CA ARG A 22 20.70 6.11 5.39
C ARG A 22 19.36 5.58 4.87
N ILE A 23 18.24 5.98 5.51
CA ILE A 23 16.90 5.58 5.09
C ILE A 23 16.42 6.57 4.02
N ASP A 24 16.63 6.24 2.77
CA ASP A 24 16.15 7.03 1.63
C ASP A 24 15.43 6.15 0.62
N PRO A 25 14.08 6.02 0.73
CA PRO A 25 13.32 5.19 -0.19
C PRO A 25 13.35 5.78 -1.62
N GLU A 26 13.51 4.91 -2.59
CA GLU A 26 13.34 5.25 -4.01
C GLU A 26 11.86 5.40 -4.32
N LEU A 27 11.37 6.63 -4.36
CA LEU A 27 9.96 6.94 -4.64
C LEU A 27 9.80 7.57 -6.02
N HIS A 28 8.71 7.22 -6.68
CA HIS A 28 8.34 7.83 -7.97
C HIS A 28 8.07 9.33 -7.84
N SER A 29 7.44 9.74 -6.76
CA SER A 29 7.17 11.15 -6.46
C SER A 29 7.44 11.43 -4.98
N LYS A 30 8.48 12.22 -4.70
CA LYS A 30 8.85 12.66 -3.33
C LYS A 30 8.38 14.08 -3.08
N ASN A 31 8.02 14.36 -1.84
CA ASN A 31 7.89 15.73 -1.35
C ASN A 31 9.27 16.29 -0.97
N ASP A 32 9.41 17.60 -1.03
CA ASP A 32 10.63 18.32 -0.60
C ASP A 32 10.86 18.21 0.92
N LYS A 33 9.79 17.98 1.70
CA LYS A 33 9.86 17.90 3.16
C LYS A 33 9.40 16.52 3.62
N VAL A 34 10.37 15.68 3.98
CA VAL A 34 10.16 14.38 4.60
C VAL A 34 10.66 14.43 6.03
N TYR A 35 9.79 14.09 6.97
CA TYR A 35 10.16 13.94 8.37
C TYR A 35 10.47 12.48 8.66
N LYS A 36 11.54 12.22 9.41
CA LYS A 36 12.00 10.88 9.75
C LYS A 36 12.13 10.76 11.27
N ASP A 37 11.47 9.76 11.84
CA ASP A 37 11.54 9.45 13.27
C ASP A 37 11.92 7.99 13.46
N LEU A 38 12.94 7.70 14.30
CA LEU A 38 13.26 6.31 14.66
C LEU A 38 12.12 5.70 15.49
N LEU A 39 11.63 4.54 15.07
CA LEU A 39 10.61 3.79 15.78
C LEU A 39 11.20 2.71 16.69
N ILE A 40 12.22 2.02 16.22
CA ILE A 40 12.87 0.93 16.96
C ILE A 40 14.31 0.71 16.47
N VAL A 41 15.18 0.37 17.39
CA VAL A 41 16.56 -0.05 17.14
C VAL A 41 16.83 -1.37 17.88
N ARG A 42 17.25 -2.39 17.15
CA ARG A 42 17.52 -3.70 17.72
C ARG A 42 18.93 -4.19 17.39
N LEU A 43 19.61 -4.74 18.39
CA LEU A 43 20.88 -5.43 18.23
C LEU A 43 20.61 -6.94 18.23
N VAL A 44 20.93 -7.64 17.16
CA VAL A 44 20.63 -9.06 16.96
C VAL A 44 21.91 -9.79 16.58
N PRO A 45 22.24 -10.96 17.17
CA PRO A 45 23.34 -11.77 16.67
C PRO A 45 23.19 -12.09 15.18
N ALA A 46 24.31 -12.22 14.45
CA ALA A 46 24.26 -12.53 13.01
C ALA A 46 23.65 -13.90 12.70
N ALA A 47 23.66 -14.81 13.68
CA ALA A 47 22.91 -16.06 13.67
C ALA A 47 22.29 -16.27 15.06
N VAL A 48 21.06 -16.74 15.12
CA VAL A 48 20.28 -16.96 16.35
C VAL A 48 19.65 -18.35 16.34
N GLU A 49 19.39 -18.90 17.53
CA GLU A 49 18.57 -20.10 17.72
C GLU A 49 17.11 -19.74 18.08
N GLU A 50 16.91 -18.62 18.79
CA GLU A 50 15.61 -18.15 19.24
C GLU A 50 15.45 -16.64 18.94
N PHE A 51 14.22 -16.20 18.64
CA PHE A 51 13.90 -14.79 18.37
C PHE A 51 14.28 -13.85 19.53
N THR A 52 14.21 -14.35 20.76
CA THR A 52 14.47 -13.58 22.00
C THR A 52 15.93 -13.19 22.21
N GLU A 53 16.87 -13.73 21.44
CA GLU A 53 18.29 -13.37 21.54
C GLU A 53 18.57 -11.95 21.03
N GLY A 54 17.69 -11.41 20.18
CA GLY A 54 17.73 -10.00 19.76
C GLY A 54 17.25 -9.06 20.85
N LYS A 55 17.98 -7.97 21.09
CA LYS A 55 17.67 -6.98 22.11
C LYS A 55 17.17 -5.68 21.51
N ASP A 56 16.10 -5.14 22.07
CA ASP A 56 15.71 -3.75 21.84
C ASP A 56 16.68 -2.82 22.58
N ILE A 57 17.24 -1.87 21.87
CA ILE A 57 18.18 -0.88 22.39
C ILE A 57 17.75 0.55 22.04
N SER A 58 16.47 0.73 21.71
CA SER A 58 15.90 2.03 21.37
C SER A 58 16.10 3.07 22.46
N ASP A 59 16.09 2.65 23.72
CA ASP A 59 16.27 3.53 24.90
C ASP A 59 17.75 3.82 25.22
N ASN A 60 18.70 3.24 24.49
CA ASN A 60 20.13 3.45 24.75
C ASN A 60 20.68 4.77 24.18
N PHE A 61 19.84 5.60 23.60
CA PHE A 61 20.23 6.93 23.15
C PHE A 61 20.47 7.87 24.34
N SER A 62 21.62 8.53 24.34
CA SER A 62 21.91 9.67 25.21
C SER A 62 21.86 10.95 24.36
N GLY A 63 20.75 11.67 24.43
CA GLY A 63 20.45 12.71 23.44
C GLY A 63 20.32 12.10 22.05
N ASP A 64 21.12 12.57 21.10
CA ASP A 64 21.13 12.05 19.73
C ASP A 64 22.20 10.99 19.46
N THR A 65 22.92 10.54 20.48
CA THR A 65 24.02 9.59 20.36
C THR A 65 23.63 8.23 20.90
N LEU A 66 23.75 7.20 20.07
CA LEU A 66 23.61 5.79 20.45
C LEU A 66 25.00 5.19 20.66
N ILE A 67 25.25 4.68 21.86
CA ILE A 67 26.50 3.98 22.20
C ILE A 67 26.15 2.53 22.50
N ILE A 68 26.83 1.61 21.82
CA ILE A 68 26.59 0.16 21.91
C ILE A 68 27.88 -0.57 22.23
N ASP A 69 27.95 -1.21 23.38
CA ASP A 69 28.98 -2.19 23.67
C ASP A 69 28.53 -3.55 23.13
N VAL A 70 29.07 -3.93 21.98
CA VAL A 70 28.69 -5.17 21.29
C VAL A 70 29.41 -6.36 21.92
N PRO A 71 28.68 -7.39 22.38
CA PRO A 71 29.27 -8.60 22.94
C PRO A 71 30.19 -9.35 21.94
N PRO A 72 30.99 -10.34 22.38
CA PRO A 72 31.78 -11.14 21.45
C PRO A 72 30.95 -11.81 20.36
N GLY A 73 31.39 -11.77 19.10
CA GLY A 73 30.71 -12.36 17.96
C GLY A 73 30.40 -11.36 16.87
N LYS A 74 29.52 -11.74 15.95
CA LYS A 74 28.99 -10.88 14.89
C LYS A 74 27.55 -10.51 15.18
N TYR A 75 27.19 -9.28 14.95
CA TYR A 75 25.86 -8.75 15.20
C TYR A 75 25.35 -7.94 14.02
N VAL A 76 24.04 -7.77 13.97
CA VAL A 76 23.37 -6.89 13.04
C VAL A 76 22.58 -5.86 13.84
N LEU A 77 22.81 -4.60 13.58
CA LEU A 77 22.00 -3.50 14.08
C LEU A 77 20.87 -3.27 13.09
N TYR A 78 19.63 -3.50 13.52
CA TYR A 78 18.43 -3.18 12.79
C TYR A 78 17.86 -1.87 13.29
N TYR A 79 17.40 -1.02 12.39
CA TYR A 79 16.65 0.16 12.76
C TYR A 79 15.56 0.48 11.75
N VAL A 80 14.43 0.94 12.26
CA VAL A 80 13.24 1.29 11.49
C VAL A 80 12.88 2.73 11.78
N ALA A 81 12.64 3.51 10.74
CA ALA A 81 12.13 4.85 10.87
C ALA A 81 10.74 4.98 10.25
N LYS A 82 9.91 5.79 10.89
CA LYS A 82 8.68 6.32 10.32
C LYS A 82 9.06 7.48 9.38
N LEU A 83 8.49 7.47 8.20
CA LEU A 83 8.61 8.56 7.23
C LEU A 83 7.25 9.26 7.13
N THR A 84 7.21 10.56 7.38
CA THR A 84 5.98 11.36 7.30
C THR A 84 6.09 12.37 6.17
N GLY A 85 5.02 12.48 5.37
CA GLY A 85 4.93 13.42 4.25
C GLY A 85 5.84 13.07 3.07
N TYR A 86 6.32 11.84 2.99
CA TYR A 86 7.32 11.42 2.00
C TYR A 86 6.77 11.29 0.58
N MET A 87 5.48 11.00 0.41
CA MET A 87 4.87 10.78 -0.89
C MET A 87 4.06 12.00 -1.34
N ALA A 88 4.30 12.44 -2.56
CA ALA A 88 3.53 13.50 -3.21
C ALA A 88 2.44 12.91 -4.13
N VAL A 89 1.40 13.69 -4.35
CA VAL A 89 0.35 13.37 -5.34
C VAL A 89 0.97 13.28 -6.72
N ILE A 90 0.75 12.14 -7.40
CA ILE A 90 1.22 11.89 -8.76
C ILE A 90 0.20 12.46 -9.75
N ASN A 91 0.68 13.19 -10.77
CA ASN A 91 -0.16 13.74 -11.84
C ASN A 91 -1.37 14.55 -11.34
N GLY A 92 -1.24 15.23 -10.21
CA GLY A 92 -2.28 16.11 -9.70
C GLY A 92 -2.63 17.24 -10.67
N ALA A 93 -3.89 17.68 -10.65
CA ALA A 93 -4.31 18.86 -11.40
C ALA A 93 -3.48 20.10 -10.99
N PRO A 94 -3.37 21.14 -11.84
CA PRO A 94 -2.67 22.36 -11.49
C PRO A 94 -3.14 22.93 -10.13
N GLY A 95 -2.22 23.15 -9.22
CA GLY A 95 -2.49 23.59 -7.84
C GLY A 95 -2.85 22.49 -6.84
N ALA A 96 -2.88 21.22 -7.25
CA ALA A 96 -3.14 20.08 -6.38
C ALA A 96 -1.86 19.37 -5.88
N ALA A 97 -0.69 19.99 -6.04
CA ALA A 97 0.55 19.45 -5.49
C ALA A 97 0.51 19.42 -3.96
N GLY A 98 1.04 18.36 -3.37
CA GLY A 98 1.10 18.18 -1.92
C GLY A 98 1.24 16.72 -1.51
N PRO A 99 1.31 16.45 -0.20
CA PRO A 99 1.37 15.09 0.32
C PRO A 99 0.06 14.35 0.05
N VAL A 100 0.17 13.02 -0.14
CA VAL A 100 -1.00 12.14 -0.27
C VAL A 100 -1.75 12.02 1.05
N LEU A 101 -3.04 11.69 0.97
CA LEU A 101 -3.90 11.46 2.11
C LEU A 101 -3.46 10.22 2.89
N ASN A 102 -3.39 10.31 4.22
CA ASN A 102 -3.21 9.15 5.07
C ASN A 102 -4.51 8.34 5.15
N HIS A 103 -4.60 7.28 4.39
CA HIS A 103 -5.77 6.40 4.31
C HIS A 103 -5.97 5.50 5.56
N TYR A 104 -5.01 5.44 6.48
CA TYR A 104 -5.16 4.81 7.79
C TYR A 104 -5.66 5.76 8.87
N ASN A 105 -5.85 7.03 8.58
CA ASN A 105 -6.37 8.01 9.53
C ASN A 105 -7.79 8.41 9.14
N LYS A 106 -8.79 7.81 9.81
CA LYS A 106 -10.21 8.05 9.52
C LYS A 106 -10.57 9.53 9.51
N LEU A 107 -10.09 10.30 10.49
CA LEU A 107 -10.38 11.73 10.59
C LEU A 107 -9.77 12.52 9.40
N ALA A 108 -8.58 12.14 8.93
CA ALA A 108 -7.99 12.76 7.75
C ALA A 108 -8.83 12.47 6.49
N VAL A 109 -9.34 11.25 6.35
CA VAL A 109 -10.23 10.84 5.25
C VAL A 109 -11.54 11.65 5.31
N GLU A 110 -12.20 11.69 6.46
CA GLU A 110 -13.44 12.46 6.68
C GLU A 110 -13.26 13.95 6.36
N ASN A 111 -12.19 14.56 6.87
CA ASN A 111 -11.89 15.98 6.62
C ASN A 111 -11.67 16.27 5.13
N TYR A 112 -10.95 15.39 4.44
CA TYR A 112 -10.71 15.52 3.00
C TYR A 112 -12.02 15.42 2.20
N LEU A 113 -12.81 14.40 2.47
CA LEU A 113 -14.08 14.14 1.79
C LEU A 113 -15.12 15.25 2.07
N ASN A 114 -15.24 15.69 3.33
CA ASN A 114 -16.13 16.78 3.72
C ASN A 114 -15.74 18.12 3.09
N ARG A 115 -14.45 18.35 2.85
CA ARG A 115 -14.00 19.53 2.10
C ARG A 115 -14.49 19.47 0.64
N ILE A 116 -14.47 18.28 0.02
CA ILE A 116 -14.97 18.09 -1.34
C ILE A 116 -16.48 18.33 -1.39
N SER A 117 -17.28 17.68 -0.53
CA SER A 117 -18.72 17.86 -0.53
C SER A 117 -19.12 19.30 -0.21
N GLY A 118 -18.47 19.94 0.75
CA GLY A 118 -18.74 21.35 1.08
C GLY A 118 -18.47 22.30 -0.07
N TYR A 119 -17.41 22.03 -0.86
CA TYR A 119 -17.11 22.83 -2.04
C TYR A 119 -18.13 22.64 -3.18
N ILE A 120 -18.55 21.39 -3.42
CA ILE A 120 -19.56 21.06 -4.44
C ILE A 120 -20.93 21.58 -4.03
N THR A 121 -21.40 21.26 -2.83
CA THR A 121 -22.72 21.66 -2.35
C THR A 121 -22.88 23.19 -2.26
N GLY A 122 -21.79 23.89 -1.93
CA GLY A 122 -21.78 25.35 -1.95
C GLY A 122 -21.96 25.98 -3.35
N LYS A 123 -21.80 25.17 -4.42
CA LYS A 123 -21.96 25.66 -5.81
C LYS A 123 -23.28 25.19 -6.44
N VAL A 124 -23.69 23.95 -6.20
CA VAL A 124 -24.78 23.31 -6.94
C VAL A 124 -25.92 22.80 -6.04
N GLY A 125 -25.80 22.90 -4.73
CA GLY A 125 -26.75 22.33 -3.79
C GLY A 125 -26.49 20.83 -3.53
N ASN A 126 -27.55 20.02 -3.41
CA ASN A 126 -27.40 18.59 -3.10
C ASN A 126 -26.63 17.86 -4.21
N MET A 127 -25.55 17.14 -3.81
CA MET A 127 -24.70 16.41 -4.75
C MET A 127 -25.48 15.35 -5.53
N GLY A 128 -26.38 14.64 -4.86
CA GLY A 128 -27.19 13.57 -5.46
C GLY A 128 -28.11 14.01 -6.59
N ASP A 129 -28.38 15.31 -6.74
CA ASP A 129 -29.19 15.84 -7.85
C ASP A 129 -28.40 15.90 -9.17
N TYR A 130 -27.05 15.87 -9.10
CA TYR A 130 -26.19 16.09 -10.26
C TYR A 130 -25.14 14.99 -10.45
N ILE A 131 -24.75 14.30 -9.37
CA ILE A 131 -23.68 13.29 -9.35
C ILE A 131 -24.29 11.95 -9.01
N ARG A 132 -24.13 10.96 -9.90
CA ARG A 132 -24.59 9.59 -9.66
C ARG A 132 -23.70 8.84 -8.70
N ALA A 133 -22.39 8.93 -8.88
CA ALA A 133 -21.41 8.21 -8.08
C ALA A 133 -20.10 9.00 -7.96
N MET A 134 -19.43 8.88 -6.84
CA MET A 134 -18.06 9.36 -6.64
C MET A 134 -17.08 8.22 -6.87
N PHE A 135 -16.01 8.50 -7.60
CA PHE A 135 -15.00 7.51 -7.95
C PHE A 135 -13.72 7.67 -7.14
N CYS A 136 -13.19 6.55 -6.69
CA CYS A 136 -11.84 6.44 -6.13
C CYS A 136 -11.08 5.36 -6.90
N ASP A 137 -9.96 5.74 -7.47
CA ASP A 137 -9.05 4.88 -8.21
C ASP A 137 -8.28 3.91 -7.28
N SER A 138 -7.50 3.01 -7.86
CA SER A 138 -6.70 2.04 -7.10
C SER A 138 -5.69 2.70 -6.18
N MET A 139 -5.36 2.00 -5.08
CA MET A 139 -4.45 2.51 -4.04
C MET A 139 -2.99 2.38 -4.48
N GLU A 140 -2.52 3.33 -5.25
CA GLU A 140 -1.14 3.38 -5.73
C GLU A 140 -0.20 4.14 -4.78
N LEU A 141 -0.27 3.81 -3.50
CA LEU A 141 0.47 4.48 -2.43
C LEU A 141 1.79 3.76 -2.15
N GLU A 142 2.87 4.24 -2.76
CA GLU A 142 4.21 3.67 -2.66
C GLU A 142 4.68 3.56 -1.20
N GLY A 143 4.67 2.35 -0.63
CA GLY A 143 5.17 2.08 0.71
C GLY A 143 4.36 2.71 1.86
N ALA A 144 3.22 3.35 1.61
CA ALA A 144 2.35 3.87 2.66
C ALA A 144 1.74 2.73 3.47
N ASN A 145 2.33 2.44 4.64
CA ASN A 145 2.06 1.24 5.42
C ASN A 145 1.97 1.49 6.93
N TRP A 146 1.89 2.75 7.35
CA TRP A 146 1.99 3.11 8.76
C TRP A 146 0.97 4.17 9.18
N ASN A 147 0.52 4.07 10.42
CA ASN A 147 -0.15 5.12 11.19
C ASN A 147 0.34 5.02 12.64
N ASP A 148 0.29 6.11 13.39
CA ASP A 148 0.90 6.15 14.74
C ASP A 148 0.25 5.18 15.72
N ASP A 149 -1.02 4.87 15.56
CA ASP A 149 -1.74 3.90 16.38
C ASP A 149 -1.71 2.46 15.84
N LEU A 150 -0.98 2.20 14.75
CA LEU A 150 -0.89 0.85 14.17
C LEU A 150 -0.36 -0.21 15.15
N PRO A 151 0.66 0.06 16.00
CA PRO A 151 1.10 -0.91 17.00
C PRO A 151 0.00 -1.27 18.01
N ASP A 152 -0.75 -0.29 18.49
CA ASP A 152 -1.85 -0.49 19.44
C ASP A 152 -3.01 -1.27 18.80
N GLU A 153 -3.38 -0.91 17.58
CA GLU A 153 -4.40 -1.63 16.82
C GLU A 153 -3.99 -3.06 16.48
N PHE A 154 -2.71 -3.28 16.19
CA PHE A 154 -2.18 -4.62 15.99
C PHE A 154 -2.29 -5.44 17.27
N GLU A 155 -1.80 -4.94 18.40
CA GLU A 155 -1.83 -5.65 19.67
C GLU A 155 -3.27 -5.95 20.10
N LYS A 156 -4.18 -5.00 19.98
CA LYS A 156 -5.61 -5.18 20.25
C LYS A 156 -6.24 -6.30 19.42
N ARG A 157 -5.85 -6.46 18.16
CA ARG A 157 -6.42 -7.43 17.22
C ARG A 157 -5.75 -8.80 17.26
N ARG A 158 -4.46 -8.83 17.54
CA ARG A 158 -3.62 -10.05 17.48
C ARG A 158 -3.22 -10.59 18.84
N GLY A 159 -3.30 -9.76 19.90
CA GLY A 159 -3.01 -10.16 21.28
C GLY A 159 -1.54 -10.17 21.64
N TYR A 160 -0.66 -9.59 20.82
CA TYR A 160 0.76 -9.45 21.09
C TYR A 160 1.34 -8.21 20.42
N SER A 161 2.51 -7.73 20.91
CA SER A 161 3.13 -6.51 20.39
C SER A 161 3.80 -6.73 19.03
N LEU A 162 3.57 -5.79 18.11
CA LEU A 162 4.22 -5.74 16.80
C LEU A 162 5.68 -5.27 16.87
N LEU A 163 5.99 -4.36 17.80
CA LEU A 163 7.26 -3.61 17.78
C LEU A 163 8.51 -4.49 17.75
N PRO A 164 8.61 -5.58 18.55
CA PRO A 164 9.79 -6.44 18.50
C PRO A 164 10.02 -7.09 17.14
N TYR A 165 8.94 -7.34 16.38
CA TYR A 165 8.97 -7.99 15.08
C TYR A 165 9.10 -7.01 13.91
N LEU A 166 8.85 -5.72 14.12
CA LEU A 166 8.76 -4.73 13.06
C LEU A 166 9.95 -4.73 12.09
N PRO A 167 11.22 -4.83 12.55
CA PRO A 167 12.38 -4.90 11.65
C PRO A 167 12.41 -6.15 10.75
N PHE A 168 11.67 -7.19 11.07
CA PHE A 168 11.69 -8.48 10.37
C PHE A 168 10.45 -8.70 9.51
N VAL A 169 9.32 -8.10 9.87
CA VAL A 169 8.08 -8.18 9.08
C VAL A 169 8.08 -7.20 7.91
N LEU A 170 8.77 -6.07 8.05
CA LEU A 170 8.99 -5.13 6.97
C LEU A 170 10.02 -5.69 5.97
N LYS A 171 9.84 -5.35 4.69
CA LYS A 171 10.83 -5.59 3.64
C LYS A 171 11.38 -4.26 3.17
N LYS A 172 12.63 -4.24 2.72
CA LYS A 172 13.15 -3.09 1.97
C LYS A 172 12.29 -2.89 0.74
N THR A 173 11.96 -1.66 0.44
CA THR A 173 11.13 -1.31 -0.71
C THR A 173 11.96 -0.65 -1.79
N GLY A 174 11.78 -1.11 -3.01
CA GLY A 174 12.33 -0.48 -4.21
C GLY A 174 11.32 0.45 -4.86
N HIS A 175 11.48 0.66 -6.16
CA HIS A 175 10.65 1.53 -6.97
C HIS A 175 9.16 1.19 -6.85
N MET A 176 8.31 2.20 -6.75
CA MET A 176 6.86 2.11 -6.55
C MET A 176 6.44 1.27 -5.32
N GLY A 177 7.26 1.26 -4.26
CA GLY A 177 6.96 0.57 -3.02
C GLY A 177 6.92 -0.95 -3.12
N ASN A 178 7.43 -1.54 -4.21
CA ASN A 178 7.52 -2.98 -4.36
C ASN A 178 8.58 -3.54 -3.39
N PRO A 179 8.31 -4.64 -2.69
CA PRO A 179 9.30 -5.25 -1.82
C PRO A 179 10.48 -5.79 -2.63
N LEU A 180 11.70 -5.54 -2.14
CA LEU A 180 12.91 -6.16 -2.66
C LEU A 180 13.06 -7.56 -2.08
N ASP A 181 13.42 -8.52 -2.93
CA ASP A 181 13.68 -9.91 -2.52
C ASP A 181 15.18 -10.10 -2.22
N GLU A 182 15.70 -9.29 -1.32
CA GLU A 182 17.08 -9.35 -0.88
C GLU A 182 17.18 -10.02 0.49
N LYS A 183 18.10 -10.96 0.61
CA LYS A 183 18.48 -11.52 1.92
C LYS A 183 19.43 -10.54 2.59
N TYR A 184 19.07 -10.06 3.76
CA TYR A 184 19.89 -9.16 4.55
C TYR A 184 19.72 -9.44 6.05
N GLY A 185 20.76 -9.12 6.83
CA GLY A 185 20.71 -9.20 8.28
C GLY A 185 20.98 -10.59 8.83
N THR A 186 20.33 -10.91 9.95
CA THR A 186 20.52 -12.13 10.72
C THR A 186 20.04 -13.37 9.97
N GLU A 187 20.78 -14.46 10.08
CA GLU A 187 20.35 -15.79 9.66
C GLU A 187 19.42 -16.39 10.73
N PHE A 188 18.18 -16.67 10.35
CA PHE A 188 17.18 -17.28 11.21
C PHE A 188 17.03 -18.77 10.92
N PRO A 189 16.94 -19.63 11.96
CA PRO A 189 16.54 -21.02 11.77
C PRO A 189 15.08 -21.09 11.30
N GLU A 190 14.69 -22.19 10.67
CA GLU A 190 13.36 -22.38 10.06
C GLU A 190 12.22 -22.04 11.04
N LYS A 191 12.33 -22.48 12.30
CA LYS A 191 11.33 -22.20 13.34
C LYS A 191 11.10 -20.69 13.57
N VAL A 192 12.17 -19.90 13.62
CA VAL A 192 12.09 -18.44 13.81
C VAL A 192 11.60 -17.75 12.52
N ALA A 193 12.06 -18.21 11.36
CA ALA A 193 11.59 -17.73 10.08
C ALA A 193 10.07 -17.92 9.92
N ASP A 194 9.56 -19.11 10.28
CA ASP A 194 8.12 -19.40 10.27
C ASP A 194 7.33 -18.51 11.26
N GLU A 195 7.89 -18.20 12.42
CA GLU A 195 7.30 -17.28 13.38
C GLU A 195 7.17 -15.88 12.77
N ILE A 196 8.25 -15.37 12.18
CA ILE A 196 8.27 -14.05 11.49
C ILE A 196 7.25 -14.02 10.35
N GLU A 197 7.13 -15.08 9.55
CA GLU A 197 6.14 -15.12 8.46
C GLU A 197 4.69 -15.09 8.98
N ARG A 198 4.39 -15.74 10.09
CA ARG A 198 3.07 -15.64 10.74
C ARG A 198 2.79 -14.23 11.24
N VAL A 199 3.77 -13.58 11.87
CA VAL A 199 3.63 -12.17 12.29
C VAL A 199 3.46 -11.25 11.08
N ARG A 200 4.17 -11.52 9.99
CA ARG A 200 4.02 -10.77 8.72
C ARG A 200 2.60 -10.90 8.15
N LEU A 201 2.03 -12.09 8.18
CA LEU A 201 0.64 -12.31 7.78
C LEU A 201 -0.34 -11.51 8.66
N ASP A 202 -0.16 -11.53 9.98
CA ASP A 202 -0.96 -10.76 10.92
C ASP A 202 -0.81 -9.24 10.72
N PHE A 203 0.38 -8.77 10.38
CA PHE A 203 0.63 -7.38 10.03
C PHE A 203 -0.12 -6.96 8.76
N TYR A 204 -0.05 -7.76 7.68
CA TYR A 204 -0.80 -7.49 6.46
C TYR A 204 -2.31 -7.54 6.69
N LYS A 205 -2.80 -8.49 7.46
CA LYS A 205 -4.21 -8.61 7.80
C LYS A 205 -4.69 -7.40 8.62
N THR A 206 -3.91 -6.94 9.60
CA THR A 206 -4.24 -5.73 10.37
C THR A 206 -4.33 -4.50 9.48
N ARG A 207 -3.38 -4.33 8.55
CA ARG A 207 -3.39 -3.23 7.58
C ARG A 207 -4.62 -3.27 6.67
N LEU A 208 -5.01 -4.45 6.17
CA LEU A 208 -6.20 -4.61 5.34
C LEU A 208 -7.48 -4.26 6.11
N GLU A 209 -7.60 -4.72 7.36
CA GLU A 209 -8.72 -4.39 8.23
C GLU A 209 -8.82 -2.87 8.47
N LEU A 210 -7.70 -2.22 8.80
CA LEU A 210 -7.66 -0.77 8.99
C LEU A 210 -7.96 0.02 7.71
N PHE A 211 -7.44 -0.42 6.57
CA PHE A 211 -7.75 0.18 5.27
C PHE A 211 -9.25 0.12 4.99
N LYS A 212 -9.85 -1.07 5.18
CA LYS A 212 -11.29 -1.23 5.00
C LYS A 212 -12.08 -0.30 5.94
N GLU A 213 -11.83 -0.37 7.22
CA GLU A 213 -12.59 0.36 8.25
C GLU A 213 -12.40 1.89 8.15
N ARG A 214 -11.17 2.35 7.86
CA ARG A 214 -10.82 3.77 7.96
C ARG A 214 -10.88 4.53 6.65
N PHE A 215 -10.80 3.82 5.54
CA PHE A 215 -10.88 4.42 4.21
C PHE A 215 -12.11 3.97 3.44
N ILE A 216 -12.25 2.67 3.15
CA ILE A 216 -13.31 2.16 2.28
C ILE A 216 -14.70 2.40 2.89
N ASP A 217 -14.90 1.98 4.14
CA ASP A 217 -16.19 2.15 4.81
C ASP A 217 -16.51 3.65 5.01
N THR A 218 -15.52 4.47 5.38
CA THR A 218 -15.66 5.93 5.52
C THR A 218 -16.03 6.60 4.18
N PHE A 219 -15.40 6.20 3.09
CA PHE A 219 -15.72 6.71 1.75
C PHE A 219 -17.15 6.33 1.34
N ASN A 220 -17.53 5.07 1.58
CA ASN A 220 -18.87 4.58 1.26
C ASN A 220 -19.96 5.30 2.08
N GLU A 221 -19.78 5.42 3.40
CA GLU A 221 -20.66 6.16 4.29
C GLU A 221 -20.80 7.63 3.84
N TRP A 222 -19.69 8.30 3.58
CA TRP A 222 -19.71 9.69 3.08
C TRP A 222 -20.45 9.83 1.75
N CYS A 223 -20.32 8.87 0.82
CA CYS A 223 -21.09 8.87 -0.42
C CYS A 223 -22.60 8.82 -0.14
N HIS A 224 -23.04 7.89 0.72
CA HIS A 224 -24.44 7.75 1.08
C HIS A 224 -25.00 8.99 1.79
N ASP A 225 -24.24 9.60 2.68
CA ASP A 225 -24.61 10.84 3.38
C ASP A 225 -24.81 12.02 2.42
N ASN A 226 -24.13 11.98 1.27
CA ASN A 226 -24.28 12.98 0.20
C ASN A 226 -25.23 12.55 -0.93
N ASN A 227 -26.00 11.46 -0.73
CA ASN A 227 -26.95 10.89 -1.70
C ASN A 227 -26.32 10.50 -3.05
N VAL A 228 -25.06 10.05 -3.04
CA VAL A 228 -24.35 9.53 -4.20
C VAL A 228 -23.90 8.10 -3.94
N LEU A 229 -23.68 7.32 -5.01
CA LEU A 229 -23.13 5.98 -4.89
C LEU A 229 -21.60 6.03 -4.76
N SER A 230 -21.04 5.07 -4.06
CA SER A 230 -19.59 4.82 -4.08
C SER A 230 -19.21 3.96 -5.29
N ARG A 231 -18.19 4.39 -6.03
CA ARG A 231 -17.52 3.60 -7.07
C ARG A 231 -16.03 3.59 -6.77
N ALA A 232 -15.42 2.43 -6.62
CA ALA A 232 -14.00 2.38 -6.28
C ALA A 232 -13.30 1.11 -6.77
N GLN A 233 -12.04 1.26 -7.10
CA GLN A 233 -11.06 0.18 -7.20
C GLN A 233 -10.47 -0.06 -5.79
N ALA A 234 -11.16 -0.89 -5.00
CA ALA A 234 -10.85 -1.10 -3.59
C ALA A 234 -9.65 -2.05 -3.38
N TYR A 235 -8.57 -1.81 -4.09
CA TYR A 235 -7.34 -2.61 -4.07
C TYR A 235 -6.12 -1.77 -4.46
N GLY A 236 -4.97 -2.41 -4.59
CA GLY A 236 -3.68 -1.80 -4.93
C GLY A 236 -2.63 -2.17 -3.88
N ARG A 237 -1.39 -1.97 -4.13
CA ARG A 237 -0.19 -2.09 -3.25
C ARG A 237 -0.37 -2.90 -1.95
N GLY A 238 -0.71 -4.20 -2.08
CA GLY A 238 -0.83 -5.13 -0.94
C GLY A 238 -2.24 -5.28 -0.37
N TYR A 239 -3.26 -4.64 -0.97
CA TYR A 239 -4.65 -4.84 -0.59
C TYR A 239 -5.33 -5.84 -1.52
N HIS A 240 -5.96 -6.86 -0.92
CA HIS A 240 -6.70 -7.86 -1.68
C HIS A 240 -8.07 -7.30 -2.10
N PRO A 241 -8.47 -7.41 -3.38
CA PRO A 241 -9.65 -6.73 -3.90
C PRO A 241 -10.99 -7.29 -3.42
N LEU A 242 -11.08 -8.53 -2.95
CA LEU A 242 -12.34 -9.20 -2.72
C LEU A 242 -13.15 -8.56 -1.57
N GLU A 243 -12.59 -8.52 -0.36
CA GLU A 243 -13.32 -8.08 0.84
C GLU A 243 -13.67 -6.59 0.78
N ALA A 244 -12.72 -5.76 0.35
CA ALA A 244 -12.94 -4.31 0.23
C ALA A 244 -14.00 -3.99 -0.83
N SER A 245 -14.04 -4.72 -1.94
CA SER A 245 -15.04 -4.56 -3.00
C SER A 245 -16.47 -4.85 -2.53
N MET A 246 -16.65 -5.73 -1.54
CA MET A 246 -17.98 -6.01 -0.97
C MET A 246 -18.65 -4.78 -0.34
N GLY A 247 -17.87 -3.84 0.20
CA GLY A 247 -18.36 -2.61 0.82
C GLY A 247 -18.79 -1.50 -0.15
N ILE A 248 -18.37 -1.55 -1.41
CA ILE A 248 -18.58 -0.50 -2.42
C ILE A 248 -19.87 -0.74 -3.22
N ASP A 249 -20.64 0.31 -3.55
CA ASP A 249 -21.89 0.16 -4.32
C ASP A 249 -21.62 -0.31 -5.75
N ILE A 250 -20.59 0.27 -6.38
CA ILE A 250 -20.14 -0.07 -7.74
C ILE A 250 -18.67 -0.48 -7.65
N PRO A 251 -18.36 -1.74 -7.30
CA PRO A 251 -16.99 -2.23 -7.29
C PRO A 251 -16.39 -2.17 -8.69
N GLU A 252 -15.17 -1.68 -8.78
CA GLU A 252 -14.48 -1.53 -10.07
C GLU A 252 -13.15 -2.26 -10.06
N CYS A 253 -12.80 -2.81 -11.21
CA CYS A 253 -11.49 -3.38 -11.52
C CYS A 253 -10.84 -2.63 -12.69
N GLU A 254 -9.72 -3.13 -13.21
CA GLU A 254 -8.95 -2.48 -14.26
C GLU A 254 -8.45 -3.50 -15.28
N THR A 255 -8.45 -3.13 -16.56
CA THR A 255 -7.88 -3.93 -17.65
C THR A 255 -6.91 -3.12 -18.50
N TRP A 256 -5.72 -3.64 -18.66
CA TRP A 256 -4.66 -3.07 -19.48
C TRP A 256 -4.58 -3.78 -20.82
N LEU A 257 -4.66 -3.05 -21.93
CA LEU A 257 -4.70 -3.62 -23.28
C LEU A 257 -3.48 -4.51 -23.58
N GLY A 258 -2.28 -4.05 -23.29
CA GLY A 258 -1.05 -4.84 -23.51
C GLY A 258 -1.02 -6.14 -22.75
N ARG A 259 -1.47 -6.14 -21.51
CA ARG A 259 -1.54 -7.34 -20.65
C ARG A 259 -2.68 -8.27 -21.04
N ALA A 260 -3.83 -7.72 -21.44
CA ALA A 260 -5.00 -8.47 -21.82
C ALA A 260 -4.76 -9.32 -23.08
N VAL A 261 -4.10 -8.79 -24.08
CA VAL A 261 -3.82 -9.49 -25.34
C VAL A 261 -2.49 -10.23 -25.39
N GLY A 262 -1.73 -10.22 -24.30
CA GLY A 262 -0.53 -11.03 -24.16
C GLY A 262 0.60 -10.73 -25.13
N ARG A 263 0.65 -9.56 -25.69
CA ARG A 263 1.60 -9.18 -26.73
C ARG A 263 3.06 -9.34 -26.32
N ASP A 264 3.36 -8.96 -25.08
CA ASP A 264 4.75 -8.86 -24.62
C ASP A 264 5.23 -10.10 -23.86
N TYR A 265 4.36 -11.12 -23.73
CA TYR A 265 4.64 -12.32 -22.93
C TYR A 265 4.18 -13.61 -23.62
N PRO A 266 4.53 -13.85 -24.90
CA PRO A 266 4.06 -15.03 -25.61
C PRO A 266 4.51 -16.34 -24.94
N ASP A 267 5.68 -16.34 -24.30
CA ASP A 267 6.32 -17.54 -23.78
C ASP A 267 6.07 -17.82 -22.29
N THR A 268 5.56 -16.85 -21.53
CA THR A 268 5.41 -17.01 -20.08
C THR A 268 4.09 -17.59 -19.62
N GLY A 269 3.11 -17.72 -20.52
CA GLY A 269 1.75 -18.14 -20.19
C GLY A 269 1.01 -17.21 -19.22
N LEU A 270 1.57 -16.03 -18.94
CA LEU A 270 1.00 -15.03 -18.03
C LEU A 270 0.14 -13.99 -18.76
N ALA A 271 0.17 -14.02 -20.09
CA ALA A 271 -0.63 -13.14 -20.93
C ALA A 271 -2.11 -13.21 -20.56
N GLY A 272 -2.69 -12.10 -20.25
CA GLY A 272 -4.11 -11.96 -19.89
C GLY A 272 -4.51 -12.55 -18.54
N ARG A 273 -3.61 -13.13 -17.76
CA ARG A 273 -3.95 -13.76 -16.47
C ARG A 273 -4.08 -12.77 -15.33
N ALA A 274 -3.15 -11.83 -15.20
CA ALA A 274 -3.13 -10.91 -14.07
C ALA A 274 -4.39 -10.02 -14.01
N PRO A 275 -4.79 -9.30 -15.08
CA PRO A 275 -6.04 -8.56 -15.10
C PRO A 275 -7.26 -9.45 -14.83
N THR A 276 -7.34 -10.62 -15.46
CA THR A 276 -8.44 -11.56 -15.27
C THR A 276 -8.60 -11.98 -13.81
N MET A 277 -7.52 -12.19 -13.08
CA MET A 277 -7.58 -12.55 -11.66
C MET A 277 -8.15 -11.42 -10.81
N VAL A 278 -7.69 -10.18 -10.98
CA VAL A 278 -8.21 -9.01 -10.27
C VAL A 278 -9.70 -8.84 -10.58
N ASN A 279 -10.08 -8.87 -11.86
CA ASN A 279 -11.46 -8.76 -12.29
C ASN A 279 -12.35 -9.82 -11.65
N LYS A 280 -11.89 -11.08 -11.58
CA LYS A 280 -12.63 -12.16 -10.92
C LYS A 280 -12.78 -11.96 -9.42
N TYR A 281 -11.79 -11.46 -8.73
CA TYR A 281 -11.89 -11.16 -7.29
C TYR A 281 -12.92 -10.05 -7.03
N VAL A 282 -12.89 -8.97 -7.81
CA VAL A 282 -13.85 -7.86 -7.70
C VAL A 282 -15.26 -8.35 -8.04
N ALA A 283 -15.44 -9.09 -9.14
CA ALA A 283 -16.71 -9.69 -9.52
C ALA A 283 -17.24 -10.66 -8.46
N SER A 284 -16.38 -11.49 -7.88
CA SER A 284 -16.75 -12.40 -6.79
C SER A 284 -17.22 -11.66 -5.55
N GLY A 285 -16.49 -10.63 -5.11
CA GLY A 285 -16.88 -9.76 -4.00
C GLY A 285 -18.24 -9.08 -4.25
N SER A 286 -18.44 -8.58 -5.47
CA SER A 286 -19.71 -7.98 -5.91
C SER A 286 -20.88 -8.96 -5.81
N ILE A 287 -20.73 -10.17 -6.34
CA ILE A 287 -21.76 -11.21 -6.31
C ILE A 287 -22.05 -11.65 -4.88
N LEU A 288 -21.03 -11.88 -4.06
CA LEU A 288 -21.21 -12.27 -2.65
C LEU A 288 -21.96 -11.19 -1.84
N ALA A 289 -21.77 -9.93 -2.18
CA ALA A 289 -22.46 -8.79 -1.56
C ALA A 289 -23.83 -8.47 -2.20
N GLY A 290 -24.29 -9.25 -3.19
CA GLY A 290 -25.57 -9.02 -3.88
C GLY A 290 -25.59 -7.79 -4.78
N LYS A 291 -24.43 -7.32 -5.24
CA LYS A 291 -24.32 -6.19 -6.16
C LYS A 291 -24.59 -6.63 -7.60
N ASN A 292 -25.20 -5.75 -8.38
CA ASN A 292 -25.57 -6.03 -9.77
C ASN A 292 -24.63 -5.39 -10.79
N ILE A 293 -23.80 -4.44 -10.37
CA ILE A 293 -22.87 -3.73 -11.26
C ILE A 293 -21.44 -4.08 -10.84
N VAL A 294 -20.67 -4.59 -11.79
CA VAL A 294 -19.23 -4.79 -11.70
C VAL A 294 -18.61 -3.93 -12.78
N SER A 295 -18.01 -2.83 -12.36
CA SER A 295 -17.36 -1.87 -13.25
C SER A 295 -15.92 -2.27 -13.57
N CYS A 296 -15.43 -1.81 -14.69
CA CYS A 296 -14.02 -1.92 -15.05
C CYS A 296 -13.55 -0.65 -15.73
N GLU A 297 -12.41 -0.15 -15.29
CA GLU A 297 -11.60 0.77 -16.06
C GLU A 297 -10.97 -0.01 -17.20
N GLU A 298 -11.55 0.18 -18.40
CA GLU A 298 -11.30 -0.70 -19.52
C GLU A 298 -10.24 -0.16 -20.44
N ILE A 299 -9.34 -1.07 -20.85
CA ILE A 299 -8.48 -0.88 -22.02
C ILE A 299 -7.45 0.22 -21.79
N THR A 300 -6.97 0.35 -20.54
CA THR A 300 -5.83 1.24 -20.24
C THR A 300 -4.66 0.94 -21.17
N ASN A 301 -4.20 1.94 -21.90
CA ASN A 301 -3.20 1.77 -22.94
C ASN A 301 -2.16 2.90 -22.93
N THR A 302 -1.02 2.63 -22.29
CA THR A 302 0.11 3.58 -22.23
C THR A 302 1.22 3.29 -23.23
N GLY A 303 1.26 2.08 -23.79
CA GLY A 303 2.36 1.64 -24.67
C GLY A 303 2.01 1.57 -26.17
N MET A 304 0.75 1.73 -26.53
CA MET A 304 0.27 1.57 -27.91
C MET A 304 -0.73 2.66 -28.32
N VAL A 305 -0.47 3.89 -27.87
CA VAL A 305 -1.34 5.04 -28.13
C VAL A 305 -1.59 5.17 -29.62
N PHE A 306 -2.87 5.26 -30.02
CA PHE A 306 -3.36 5.27 -31.42
C PHE A 306 -2.97 4.04 -32.27
N MET A 307 -2.40 2.98 -31.68
CA MET A 307 -2.00 1.77 -32.41
C MET A 307 -2.85 0.54 -32.08
N ALA A 308 -3.86 0.67 -31.23
CA ALA A 308 -4.75 -0.41 -30.87
C ALA A 308 -5.73 -0.69 -32.01
N THR A 309 -5.84 -1.96 -32.43
CA THR A 309 -6.87 -2.39 -33.39
C THR A 309 -8.17 -2.72 -32.66
N LEU A 310 -9.30 -2.62 -33.36
CA LEU A 310 -10.61 -3.01 -32.82
C LEU A 310 -10.65 -4.49 -32.39
N GLU A 311 -9.90 -5.37 -33.07
CA GLU A 311 -9.77 -6.77 -32.67
C GLU A 311 -9.13 -6.92 -31.29
N ARG A 312 -8.05 -6.18 -31.01
CA ARG A 312 -7.39 -6.19 -29.68
C ARG A 312 -8.28 -5.64 -28.58
N ILE A 313 -8.98 -4.54 -28.89
CA ILE A 313 -9.97 -3.93 -27.99
C ILE A 313 -11.07 -4.94 -27.66
N LYS A 314 -11.58 -5.65 -28.68
CA LYS A 314 -12.58 -6.70 -28.49
C LYS A 314 -12.07 -7.85 -27.61
N ILE A 315 -10.86 -8.36 -27.85
CA ILE A 315 -10.28 -9.44 -27.06
C ILE A 315 -10.16 -9.02 -25.59
N ALA A 316 -9.70 -7.80 -25.31
CA ALA A 316 -9.59 -7.28 -23.95
C ALA A 316 -10.97 -7.18 -23.27
N GLY A 317 -11.96 -6.60 -23.95
CA GLY A 317 -13.33 -6.51 -23.44
C GLY A 317 -13.99 -7.87 -23.22
N ASP A 318 -13.76 -8.84 -24.13
CA ASP A 318 -14.25 -10.22 -23.94
C ASP A 318 -13.65 -10.87 -22.66
N GLN A 319 -12.37 -10.62 -22.35
CA GLN A 319 -11.74 -11.12 -21.13
C GLN A 319 -12.37 -10.50 -19.88
N SER A 320 -12.67 -9.22 -19.90
CA SER A 320 -13.35 -8.53 -18.79
C SER A 320 -14.75 -9.10 -18.59
N ASN A 321 -15.53 -9.24 -19.67
CA ASN A 321 -16.90 -9.78 -19.62
C ASN A 321 -16.95 -11.22 -19.08
N ILE A 322 -16.04 -12.10 -19.54
CA ILE A 322 -15.91 -13.48 -19.04
C ILE A 322 -15.51 -13.50 -17.56
N SER A 323 -14.81 -12.49 -17.10
CA SER A 323 -14.41 -12.34 -15.69
C SER A 323 -15.56 -11.86 -14.79
N GLY A 324 -16.68 -11.42 -15.36
CA GLY A 324 -17.86 -10.99 -14.63
C GLY A 324 -18.13 -9.48 -14.68
N VAL A 325 -17.33 -8.71 -15.41
CA VAL A 325 -17.57 -7.28 -15.66
C VAL A 325 -18.80 -7.11 -16.54
N ASN A 326 -19.66 -6.15 -16.18
CA ASN A 326 -20.85 -5.79 -16.93
C ASN A 326 -21.06 -4.27 -17.12
N HIS A 327 -20.08 -3.48 -16.71
CA HIS A 327 -20.08 -2.04 -16.85
C HIS A 327 -18.66 -1.56 -17.18
N SER A 328 -18.46 -1.10 -18.40
CA SER A 328 -17.14 -0.68 -18.89
C SER A 328 -17.03 0.83 -18.94
N ILE A 329 -15.93 1.36 -18.43
CA ILE A 329 -15.53 2.75 -18.53
C ILE A 329 -14.18 2.80 -19.21
N LEU A 330 -14.17 3.28 -20.45
CA LEU A 330 -12.93 3.32 -21.22
C LEU A 330 -11.94 4.29 -20.58
N HIS A 331 -10.71 3.78 -20.35
CA HIS A 331 -9.66 4.63 -19.79
C HIS A 331 -9.14 5.60 -20.82
N GLY A 332 -9.48 6.83 -20.53
CA GLY A 332 -8.92 8.02 -21.08
C GLY A 332 -9.49 8.43 -22.44
N PHE A 333 -9.62 9.72 -22.58
CA PHE A 333 -9.80 10.40 -23.83
C PHE A 333 -8.50 11.10 -24.16
N ASN A 334 -7.75 10.55 -25.12
CA ASN A 334 -6.50 11.16 -25.54
C ASN A 334 -6.78 12.35 -26.45
N TYR A 335 -6.32 13.50 -26.02
CA TYR A 335 -6.43 14.74 -26.79
C TYR A 335 -5.30 14.85 -27.79
N SER A 336 -4.14 14.31 -27.47
CA SER A 336 -2.96 14.20 -28.35
C SER A 336 -2.14 12.97 -27.97
N PRO A 337 -1.21 12.54 -28.83
CA PRO A 337 -0.28 11.46 -28.49
C PRO A 337 0.53 11.76 -27.25
#